data_fcbc5257152604bf5ae38a64ee781571
#
_entry.id   fcbc5257152604bf5ae38a64ee781571
#
_cell.length_a   1.000
_cell.length_b   1.000
_cell.length_c   1.000
_cell.angle_alpha   90.00
_cell.angle_beta   90.00
_cell.angle_gamma   90.00
#
_symmetry.space_group_name_H-M   'P 1'
#
loop_
_entity.id
_entity.type
_entity.pdbx_description
1 polymer ?
#
loop_
_entity_poly.entity_id
_entity_poly.type
_entity_poly.pdbx_seq_one_letter_code
_entity_poly.pdbx_strand_id
1 'polypeptide(L)'
;MAKSSVQYVCSECGWNGPKWYGRCPECGQWGTVEEFHEARPAAGSHTTAPGRTSRTRSAAVPDTARAAAKPITEIGTETVERLGTGFSEFDRVLGGGVVPGSVTLIAGEPGIGKSTLLLQTAGNIARAVAEGQTINAAGRGQSSHRSSGLASTRAHTVLYISGEESQAQVRLRATRINAVEPNLLLAATTDLATVLGLIEQNKPALAIVDSAQTIVSQEVDGISGGSTQVREVASALIEDRK
;
A
#
# COMPACT_ATOMS: atom_id res chain seq x y z
N MET A 1 -35.60 1.20 -22.98
CA MET A 1 -34.69 2.33 -22.64
C MET A 1 -34.45 2.28 -21.13
N ALA A 2 -33.33 1.72 -20.70
CA ALA A 2 -32.97 1.69 -19.28
C ALA A 2 -32.42 3.08 -18.91
N LYS A 3 -33.11 3.78 -18.00
CA LYS A 3 -32.62 5.03 -17.42
C LYS A 3 -31.37 4.70 -16.60
N SER A 4 -30.23 5.29 -16.96
CA SER A 4 -29.04 5.31 -16.09
C SER A 4 -29.45 6.06 -14.82
N SER A 5 -29.51 5.36 -13.70
CA SER A 5 -29.71 5.99 -12.39
C SER A 5 -28.40 6.60 -11.96
N VAL A 6 -28.31 7.92 -12.01
CA VAL A 6 -27.20 8.66 -11.45
C VAL A 6 -27.26 8.47 -9.93
N GLN A 7 -26.15 8.07 -9.32
CA GLN A 7 -25.99 7.97 -7.88
C GLN A 7 -25.05 9.07 -7.39
N TYR A 8 -25.30 9.58 -6.21
CA TYR A 8 -24.51 10.60 -5.55
C TYR A 8 -23.90 10.03 -4.28
N VAL A 9 -22.64 10.26 -4.04
CA VAL A 9 -21.89 9.73 -2.88
C VAL A 9 -21.25 10.88 -2.13
N CYS A 10 -21.31 10.85 -0.80
CA CYS A 10 -20.58 11.78 0.05
C CYS A 10 -19.13 11.33 0.21
N SER A 11 -18.17 12.19 -0.12
CA SER A 11 -16.73 11.92 0.00
C SER A 11 -16.25 11.75 1.45
N GLU A 12 -17.00 12.31 2.42
CA GLU A 12 -16.61 12.28 3.83
C GLU A 12 -17.13 11.05 4.60
N CYS A 13 -18.41 10.71 4.45
CA CYS A 13 -19.03 9.65 5.24
C CYS A 13 -19.47 8.42 4.42
N GLY A 14 -19.34 8.47 3.08
CA GLY A 14 -19.77 7.37 2.20
C GLY A 14 -21.28 7.25 2.02
N TRP A 15 -22.08 8.21 2.53
CA TRP A 15 -23.52 8.22 2.26
C TRP A 15 -23.77 8.19 0.75
N ASN A 16 -24.75 7.40 0.31
CA ASN A 16 -25.18 7.35 -1.09
C ASN A 16 -26.68 7.59 -1.25
N GLY A 17 -27.08 8.16 -2.40
CA GLY A 17 -28.48 8.45 -2.70
C GLY A 17 -28.71 8.80 -4.16
N PRO A 18 -29.99 8.77 -4.59
CA PRO A 18 -30.37 9.02 -5.99
C PRO A 18 -30.44 10.51 -6.35
N LYS A 19 -30.22 11.41 -5.38
CA LYS A 19 -30.36 12.86 -5.54
C LYS A 19 -29.16 13.59 -4.95
N TRP A 20 -28.74 14.64 -5.65
CA TRP A 20 -27.71 15.54 -5.16
C TRP A 20 -28.23 16.45 -4.03
N TYR A 21 -27.41 16.62 -3.01
CA TYR A 21 -27.64 17.53 -1.91
C TYR A 21 -26.41 18.41 -1.71
N GLY A 22 -26.60 19.74 -1.58
CA GLY A 22 -25.51 20.65 -1.27
C GLY A 22 -24.91 20.43 0.12
N ARG A 23 -25.68 19.80 1.01
CA ARG A 23 -25.27 19.38 2.35
C ARG A 23 -25.59 17.91 2.53
N CYS A 24 -24.61 17.11 2.94
CA CYS A 24 -24.83 15.69 3.18
C CYS A 24 -25.86 15.46 4.28
N PRO A 25 -26.92 14.65 4.06
CA PRO A 25 -27.96 14.41 5.06
C PRO A 25 -27.47 13.57 6.24
N GLU A 26 -26.40 12.80 6.09
CA GLU A 26 -25.85 11.95 7.14
C GLU A 26 -24.82 12.69 8.01
N CYS A 27 -23.72 13.22 7.43
CA CYS A 27 -22.67 13.87 8.20
C CYS A 27 -22.85 15.40 8.32
N GLY A 28 -23.79 16.00 7.60
CA GLY A 28 -24.06 17.43 7.66
C GLY A 28 -23.01 18.34 7.01
N GLN A 29 -21.99 17.80 6.35
CA GLN A 29 -20.96 18.58 5.68
C GLN A 29 -21.48 19.18 4.36
N TRP A 30 -20.95 20.37 4.01
CA TRP A 30 -21.33 21.07 2.78
C TRP A 30 -20.37 20.74 1.64
N GLY A 31 -20.91 20.57 0.43
CA GLY A 31 -20.10 20.39 -0.79
C GLY A 31 -19.39 19.03 -0.91
N THR A 32 -19.78 18.05 -0.09
CA THR A 32 -19.16 16.72 -0.03
C THR A 32 -19.92 15.66 -0.81
N VAL A 33 -21.04 16.01 -1.45
CA VAL A 33 -21.86 15.08 -2.23
C VAL A 33 -21.54 15.24 -3.70
N GLU A 34 -20.93 14.22 -4.30
CA GLU A 34 -20.49 14.19 -5.68
C GLU A 34 -21.24 13.13 -6.49
N GLU A 35 -21.29 13.31 -7.82
CA GLU A 35 -21.91 12.36 -8.73
C GLU A 35 -21.02 11.12 -8.91
N PHE A 36 -21.54 9.94 -8.59
CA PHE A 36 -20.83 8.68 -8.74
C PHE A 36 -21.10 8.10 -10.14
N HIS A 37 -20.06 8.05 -10.95
CA HIS A 37 -20.06 7.35 -12.23
C HIS A 37 -19.48 5.95 -12.06
N GLU A 38 -20.32 4.93 -12.14
CA GLU A 38 -19.83 3.57 -12.23
C GLU A 38 -19.06 3.40 -13.56
N ALA A 39 -17.75 3.09 -13.47
CA ALA A 39 -16.91 2.85 -14.64
C ALA A 39 -17.47 1.65 -15.43
N ARG A 40 -18.08 1.91 -16.57
CA ARG A 40 -18.48 0.84 -17.49
C ARG A 40 -17.22 0.17 -18.03
N PRO A 41 -17.13 -1.17 -18.00
CA PRO A 41 -16.07 -1.86 -18.74
C PRO A 41 -16.19 -1.48 -20.23
N ALA A 42 -15.08 -1.10 -20.84
CA ALA A 42 -15.00 -0.68 -22.23
C ALA A 42 -15.60 -1.77 -23.15
N ALA A 43 -16.73 -1.45 -23.77
CA ALA A 43 -17.33 -2.29 -24.78
C ALA A 43 -16.47 -2.24 -26.03
N GLY A 44 -15.79 -3.34 -26.35
CA GLY A 44 -15.08 -3.52 -27.59
C GLY A 44 -16.03 -3.29 -28.78
N SER A 45 -15.60 -2.45 -29.72
CA SER A 45 -16.26 -2.16 -30.96
C SER A 45 -16.36 -3.42 -31.86
N HIS A 46 -17.57 -3.93 -32.07
CA HIS A 46 -17.84 -4.87 -33.18
C HIS A 46 -18.92 -4.30 -34.09
N THR A 47 -18.49 -4.05 -35.32
CA THR A 47 -19.31 -3.72 -36.48
C THR A 47 -20.24 -4.86 -36.85
N THR A 48 -21.41 -4.46 -37.25
CA THR A 48 -22.62 -5.09 -37.73
C THR A 48 -22.52 -6.25 -38.72
N ALA A 49 -23.38 -7.26 -38.57
CA ALA A 49 -24.34 -7.74 -39.62
C ALA A 49 -25.40 -8.67 -38.99
N PRO A 50 -26.64 -8.76 -39.57
CA PRO A 50 -27.82 -9.32 -38.92
C PRO A 50 -28.08 -10.77 -39.34
N GLY A 51 -28.51 -11.61 -38.43
CA GLY A 51 -28.98 -12.96 -38.77
C GLY A 51 -29.27 -13.89 -37.60
N ARG A 52 -30.52 -13.90 -37.17
CA ARG A 52 -31.31 -15.03 -36.61
C ARG A 52 -30.66 -16.05 -35.69
N THR A 53 -31.38 -16.26 -34.61
CA THR A 53 -31.72 -17.45 -33.81
C THR A 53 -31.20 -17.42 -32.35
N SER A 54 -32.20 -17.31 -31.51
CA SER A 54 -32.24 -17.63 -30.09
C SER A 54 -31.49 -18.95 -29.76
N ARG A 55 -30.39 -18.84 -29.00
CA ARG A 55 -29.90 -19.87 -28.13
C ARG A 55 -29.33 -19.18 -26.89
N THR A 56 -29.90 -19.49 -25.72
CA THR A 56 -29.36 -19.20 -24.41
C THR A 56 -27.88 -19.64 -24.36
N ARG A 57 -26.97 -18.71 -24.67
CA ARG A 57 -25.55 -18.94 -24.44
C ARG A 57 -25.30 -18.63 -22.96
N SER A 58 -25.15 -19.67 -22.18
CA SER A 58 -24.31 -19.62 -20.99
C SER A 58 -23.05 -18.85 -21.39
N ALA A 59 -22.81 -17.70 -20.76
CA ALA A 59 -21.61 -16.91 -21.02
C ALA A 59 -20.41 -17.81 -20.71
N ALA A 60 -19.73 -18.30 -21.75
CA ALA A 60 -18.53 -19.09 -21.58
C ALA A 60 -17.49 -18.19 -20.89
N VAL A 61 -17.12 -18.53 -19.68
CA VAL A 61 -15.99 -17.89 -18.96
C VAL A 61 -14.75 -18.06 -19.86
N PRO A 62 -14.04 -16.99 -20.19
CA PRO A 62 -12.83 -17.09 -21.02
C PRO A 62 -11.88 -18.16 -20.45
N ASP A 63 -11.29 -18.97 -21.30
CA ASP A 63 -10.36 -20.06 -20.90
C ASP A 63 -9.19 -19.52 -20.04
N THR A 64 -8.78 -18.28 -20.26
CA THR A 64 -7.77 -17.58 -19.45
C THR A 64 -8.19 -17.43 -17.97
N ALA A 65 -9.49 -17.20 -17.70
CA ALA A 65 -9.99 -17.10 -16.33
C ALA A 65 -10.06 -18.47 -15.63
N ARG A 66 -10.32 -19.55 -16.38
CA ARG A 66 -10.28 -20.92 -15.85
C ARG A 66 -8.87 -21.40 -15.55
N ALA A 67 -7.87 -20.98 -16.35
CA ALA A 67 -6.48 -21.31 -16.12
C ALA A 67 -5.87 -20.58 -14.91
N ALA A 68 -6.46 -19.43 -14.48
CA ALA A 68 -5.99 -18.65 -13.34
C ALA A 68 -6.51 -19.15 -11.97
N ALA A 69 -7.64 -19.84 -11.93
CA ALA A 69 -8.23 -20.36 -10.70
C ALA A 69 -7.79 -21.82 -10.47
N LYS A 70 -7.05 -22.05 -9.37
CA LYS A 70 -6.64 -23.40 -8.92
C LYS A 70 -7.29 -23.73 -7.59
N PRO A 71 -7.59 -25.01 -7.32
CA PRO A 71 -7.97 -25.44 -5.99
C PRO A 71 -6.92 -25.04 -4.96
N ILE A 72 -7.33 -24.59 -3.79
CA ILE A 72 -6.41 -24.16 -2.73
C ILE A 72 -5.43 -25.26 -2.31
N THR A 73 -5.84 -26.51 -2.44
CA THR A 73 -5.04 -27.70 -2.14
C THR A 73 -3.89 -27.94 -3.13
N GLU A 74 -3.98 -27.34 -4.33
CA GLU A 74 -2.95 -27.43 -5.37
C GLU A 74 -1.99 -26.22 -5.33
N ILE A 75 -2.27 -25.21 -4.49
CA ILE A 75 -1.40 -24.06 -4.30
C ILE A 75 -0.34 -24.47 -3.29
N GLY A 76 0.93 -24.51 -3.73
CA GLY A 76 2.06 -24.79 -2.85
C GLY A 76 2.14 -23.73 -1.74
N THR A 77 2.26 -24.16 -0.50
CA THR A 77 2.57 -23.29 0.64
C THR A 77 4.06 -23.02 0.62
N GLU A 78 4.50 -22.05 -0.18
CA GLU A 78 5.84 -21.51 -0.03
C GLU A 78 5.90 -20.76 1.30
N THR A 79 6.88 -21.11 2.12
CA THR A 79 7.14 -20.36 3.36
C THR A 79 7.70 -19.00 2.98
N VAL A 80 6.83 -17.98 2.96
CA VAL A 80 7.25 -16.61 2.71
C VAL A 80 8.09 -16.16 3.89
N GLU A 81 9.39 -15.93 3.66
CA GLU A 81 10.26 -15.32 4.65
C GLU A 81 9.72 -13.92 5.01
N ARG A 82 9.53 -13.66 6.30
CA ARG A 82 9.02 -12.40 6.80
C ARG A 82 10.15 -11.56 7.38
N LEU A 83 10.05 -10.25 7.24
CA LEU A 83 10.97 -9.32 7.90
C LEU A 83 10.45 -9.05 9.32
N GLY A 84 11.17 -9.51 10.32
CA GLY A 84 10.86 -9.19 11.72
C GLY A 84 11.10 -7.72 12.02
N THR A 85 10.18 -7.09 12.76
CA THR A 85 10.25 -5.67 13.12
C THR A 85 11.18 -5.38 14.29
N GLY A 86 11.61 -6.43 14.99
CA GLY A 86 12.35 -6.33 16.26
C GLY A 86 11.46 -6.09 17.48
N PHE A 87 10.14 -6.11 17.30
CA PHE A 87 9.14 -6.02 18.36
C PHE A 87 8.23 -7.25 18.32
N SER A 88 8.30 -8.10 19.31
CA SER A 88 7.54 -9.37 19.35
C SER A 88 6.03 -9.17 19.25
N GLU A 89 5.49 -8.14 19.90
CA GLU A 89 4.06 -7.84 19.84
C GLU A 89 3.63 -7.30 18.48
N PHE A 90 4.47 -6.48 17.86
CA PHE A 90 4.18 -5.99 16.50
C PHE A 90 4.28 -7.12 15.48
N ASP A 91 5.31 -7.97 15.59
CA ASP A 91 5.45 -9.16 14.76
C ASP A 91 4.25 -10.11 14.92
N ARG A 92 3.77 -10.29 16.17
CA ARG A 92 2.58 -11.10 16.45
C ARG A 92 1.34 -10.56 15.73
N VAL A 93 1.12 -9.24 15.76
CA VAL A 93 0.00 -8.60 15.04
C VAL A 93 0.14 -8.76 13.53
N LEU A 94 1.37 -8.68 13.00
CA LEU A 94 1.66 -8.88 11.57
C LEU A 94 1.68 -10.36 11.15
N GLY A 95 1.41 -11.29 12.08
CA GLY A 95 1.43 -12.72 11.81
C GLY A 95 2.84 -13.27 11.61
N GLY A 96 3.84 -12.65 12.24
CA GLY A 96 5.23 -13.11 12.23
C GLY A 96 6.21 -12.16 11.53
N GLY A 97 5.81 -10.91 11.30
CA GLY A 97 6.64 -9.89 10.65
C GLY A 97 6.07 -9.41 9.31
N VAL A 98 6.75 -8.45 8.70
CA VAL A 98 6.34 -7.85 7.42
C VAL A 98 6.54 -8.84 6.28
N VAL A 99 5.50 -9.06 5.49
CA VAL A 99 5.54 -9.92 4.30
C VAL A 99 6.14 -9.12 3.14
N PRO A 100 7.18 -9.62 2.46
CA PRO A 100 7.71 -8.96 1.25
C PRO A 100 6.61 -8.73 0.20
N GLY A 101 6.60 -7.53 -0.40
CA GLY A 101 5.57 -7.13 -1.37
C GLY A 101 4.20 -6.82 -0.74
N SER A 102 4.05 -6.83 0.59
CA SER A 102 2.82 -6.36 1.23
C SER A 102 2.86 -4.85 1.50
N VAL A 103 1.69 -4.24 1.56
CA VAL A 103 1.51 -2.85 2.05
C VAL A 103 0.73 -2.92 3.36
N THR A 104 1.28 -2.32 4.40
CA THR A 104 0.67 -2.27 5.74
C THR A 104 0.35 -0.84 6.12
N LEU A 105 -0.89 -0.55 6.43
CA LEU A 105 -1.32 0.75 6.94
C LEU A 105 -1.38 0.72 8.47
N ILE A 106 -0.67 1.66 9.11
CA ILE A 106 -0.72 1.87 10.56
C ILE A 106 -1.52 3.14 10.84
N ALA A 107 -2.70 2.96 11.40
CA ALA A 107 -3.61 4.04 11.77
C ALA A 107 -3.69 4.20 13.31
N GLY A 108 -4.02 5.39 13.76
CA GLY A 108 -4.20 5.70 15.19
C GLY A 108 -4.19 7.19 15.44
N GLU A 109 -4.54 7.60 16.66
CA GLU A 109 -4.61 9.02 17.05
C GLU A 109 -3.24 9.72 16.97
N PRO A 110 -3.22 11.05 16.73
CA PRO A 110 -2.01 11.85 16.82
C PRO A 110 -1.32 11.67 18.20
N GLY A 111 0.01 11.65 18.22
CA GLY A 111 0.79 11.56 19.46
C GLY A 111 0.91 10.17 20.09
N ILE A 112 0.23 9.12 19.61
CA ILE A 112 0.30 7.77 20.17
C ILE A 112 1.65 7.05 19.94
N GLY A 113 2.55 7.65 19.17
CA GLY A 113 3.89 7.11 18.94
C GLY A 113 4.08 6.35 17.62
N LYS A 114 3.17 6.46 16.65
CA LYS A 114 3.28 5.79 15.33
C LYS A 114 4.63 6.03 14.65
N SER A 115 5.03 7.28 14.49
CA SER A 115 6.29 7.65 13.85
C SER A 115 7.52 7.15 14.60
N THR A 116 7.44 7.05 15.94
CA THR A 116 8.52 6.49 16.77
C THR A 116 8.62 4.99 16.54
N LEU A 117 7.51 4.27 16.58
CA LEU A 117 7.45 2.83 16.30
C LEU A 117 7.98 2.53 14.90
N LEU A 118 7.54 3.29 13.88
CA LEU A 118 7.97 3.11 12.49
C LEU A 118 9.48 3.37 12.32
N LEU A 119 10.01 4.44 12.90
CA LEU A 119 11.43 4.76 12.79
C LEU A 119 12.30 3.73 13.54
N GLN A 120 11.86 3.24 14.68
CA GLN A 120 12.57 2.19 15.41
C GLN A 120 12.52 0.84 14.67
N THR A 121 11.37 0.51 14.08
CA THR A 121 11.23 -0.65 13.18
C THR A 121 12.18 -0.53 11.98
N ALA A 122 12.27 0.65 11.36
CA ALA A 122 13.20 0.91 10.27
C ALA A 122 14.65 0.65 10.66
N GLY A 123 15.08 1.14 11.83
CA GLY A 123 16.43 0.90 12.35
C GLY A 123 16.70 -0.57 12.64
N ASN A 124 15.76 -1.27 13.28
CA ASN A 124 15.89 -2.69 13.59
C ASN A 124 16.02 -3.54 12.31
N ILE A 125 15.17 -3.29 11.30
CA ILE A 125 15.22 -4.01 10.02
C ILE A 125 16.50 -3.65 9.26
N ALA A 126 16.91 -2.38 9.24
CA ALA A 126 18.16 -1.97 8.59
C ALA A 126 19.37 -2.72 9.18
N ARG A 127 19.46 -2.83 10.51
CA ARG A 127 20.50 -3.58 11.20
C ARG A 127 20.48 -5.05 10.82
N ALA A 128 19.31 -5.69 10.86
CA ALA A 128 19.17 -7.10 10.53
C ALA A 128 19.54 -7.42 9.09
N VAL A 129 19.12 -6.58 8.16
CA VAL A 129 19.44 -6.72 6.73
C VAL A 129 20.95 -6.53 6.47
N ALA A 130 21.62 -5.59 7.18
CA ALA A 130 23.05 -5.40 7.10
C ALA A 130 23.85 -6.62 7.60
N GLU A 131 23.36 -7.28 8.65
CA GLU A 131 23.96 -8.47 9.23
C GLU A 131 23.65 -9.76 8.44
N GLY A 132 22.83 -9.67 7.38
CA GLY A 132 22.38 -10.83 6.60
C GLY A 132 21.50 -11.78 7.41
N GLN A 133 20.90 -11.30 8.49
CA GLN A 133 20.00 -12.05 9.34
C GLN A 133 18.56 -11.90 8.83
N THR A 134 17.88 -13.01 8.63
CA THR A 134 16.43 -13.04 8.60
C THR A 134 15.96 -13.01 10.05
N ILE A 135 15.41 -11.91 10.54
CA ILE A 135 14.79 -11.86 11.86
C ILE A 135 13.49 -12.68 11.77
N ASN A 136 13.55 -13.94 12.17
CA ASN A 136 12.34 -14.73 12.34
C ASN A 136 11.61 -14.25 13.60
N ALA A 137 10.26 -14.19 13.53
CA ALA A 137 9.36 -13.74 14.61
C ALA A 137 9.54 -14.42 15.99
N ALA A 138 10.42 -15.41 16.10
CA ALA A 138 10.75 -16.11 17.33
C ALA A 138 11.88 -15.45 18.15
N GLY A 139 12.37 -14.26 17.76
CA GLY A 139 13.36 -13.50 18.54
C GLY A 139 14.72 -14.17 18.72
N ARG A 140 15.03 -15.22 17.99
CA ARG A 140 16.35 -15.88 17.99
C ARG A 140 16.98 -15.71 16.61
N GLY A 141 18.02 -14.90 16.54
CA GLY A 141 18.92 -14.85 15.41
C GLY A 141 19.52 -16.25 15.15
N GLN A 142 18.95 -16.97 14.21
CA GLN A 142 19.64 -18.11 13.63
C GLN A 142 20.48 -17.59 12.48
N SER A 143 21.80 -17.61 12.68
CA SER A 143 22.77 -17.48 11.60
C SER A 143 22.51 -18.63 10.64
N SER A 144 21.84 -18.35 9.51
CA SER A 144 21.74 -19.32 8.44
C SER A 144 23.16 -19.51 7.86
N HIS A 145 23.71 -20.72 7.99
CA HIS A 145 24.89 -21.14 7.29
C HIS A 145 24.80 -20.72 5.82
N ARG A 146 25.81 -20.01 5.36
CA ARG A 146 26.03 -19.68 3.95
C ARG A 146 25.93 -20.95 3.11
N SER A 147 24.81 -21.20 2.49
CA SER A 147 24.76 -22.01 1.28
C SER A 147 25.25 -21.11 0.14
N SER A 148 26.49 -21.33 -0.28
CA SER A 148 27.08 -20.78 -1.48
C SER A 148 26.32 -21.28 -2.71
N GLY A 149 25.46 -20.45 -3.26
CA GLY A 149 24.79 -20.76 -4.51
C GLY A 149 23.72 -19.72 -4.83
N LEU A 150 24.03 -18.83 -5.78
CA LEU A 150 23.21 -17.76 -6.32
C LEU A 150 23.01 -16.57 -5.36
N ALA A 151 23.80 -15.52 -5.59
CA ALA A 151 23.62 -14.21 -5.01
C ALA A 151 22.21 -13.67 -5.39
N SER A 152 21.23 -13.94 -4.53
CA SER A 152 19.98 -13.19 -4.52
C SER A 152 20.38 -11.74 -4.25
N THR A 153 20.09 -10.83 -5.16
CA THR A 153 20.18 -9.37 -4.97
C THR A 153 19.10 -8.97 -3.95
N ARG A 154 19.26 -9.41 -2.69
CA ARG A 154 18.40 -8.94 -1.59
C ARG A 154 18.69 -7.46 -1.40
N ALA A 155 17.64 -6.66 -1.41
CA ALA A 155 17.74 -5.25 -1.06
C ALA A 155 18.36 -5.13 0.34
N HIS A 156 19.44 -4.36 0.46
CA HIS A 156 20.17 -4.18 1.73
C HIS A 156 19.86 -2.87 2.42
N THR A 157 18.93 -2.08 1.88
CA THR A 157 18.57 -0.77 2.38
C THR A 157 17.14 -0.74 2.92
N VAL A 158 16.90 0.15 3.86
CA VAL A 158 15.57 0.56 4.34
C VAL A 158 15.39 2.02 4.01
N LEU A 159 14.26 2.41 3.48
CA LEU A 159 13.94 3.79 3.10
C LEU A 159 12.84 4.34 4.02
N TYR A 160 13.15 5.44 4.72
CA TYR A 160 12.19 6.19 5.52
C TYR A 160 11.93 7.55 4.90
N ILE A 161 10.69 7.81 4.52
CA ILE A 161 10.25 9.03 3.87
C ILE A 161 9.34 9.79 4.85
N SER A 162 9.72 11.02 5.19
CA SER A 162 8.91 11.89 6.03
C SER A 162 8.25 12.99 5.18
N GLY A 163 6.94 13.14 5.32
CA GLY A 163 6.19 14.26 4.77
C GLY A 163 5.99 15.43 5.75
N GLU A 164 6.34 15.25 7.03
CA GLU A 164 6.10 16.25 8.08
C GLU A 164 7.39 16.82 8.66
N GLU A 165 8.40 15.99 8.86
CA GLU A 165 9.64 16.38 9.51
C GLU A 165 10.80 16.47 8.52
N SER A 166 11.72 17.40 8.75
CA SER A 166 12.97 17.47 8.01
C SER A 166 13.88 16.28 8.34
N GLN A 167 14.79 15.95 7.41
CA GLN A 167 15.78 14.88 7.62
C GLN A 167 16.59 15.09 8.92
N ALA A 168 16.91 16.32 9.28
CA ALA A 168 17.64 16.63 10.51
C ALA A 168 16.83 16.29 11.77
N GLN A 169 15.52 16.58 11.79
CA GLN A 169 14.63 16.27 12.89
C GLN A 169 14.45 14.74 13.04
N VAL A 170 14.20 14.04 11.92
CA VAL A 170 14.11 12.57 11.91
C VAL A 170 15.43 11.96 12.40
N ARG A 171 16.58 12.46 11.94
CA ARG A 171 17.91 12.00 12.37
C ARG A 171 18.13 12.18 13.87
N LEU A 172 17.74 13.33 14.43
CA LEU A 172 17.85 13.60 15.86
C LEU A 172 16.99 12.64 16.67
N ARG A 173 15.76 12.37 16.20
CA ARG A 173 14.86 11.38 16.80
C ARG A 173 15.43 9.97 16.72
N ALA A 174 15.95 9.57 15.55
CA ALA A 174 16.60 8.27 15.36
C ALA A 174 17.77 8.06 16.34
N THR A 175 18.55 9.10 16.62
CA THR A 175 19.65 9.04 17.59
C THR A 175 19.14 8.73 19.00
N ARG A 176 18.03 9.34 19.44
CA ARG A 176 17.45 9.12 20.76
C ARG A 176 16.95 7.70 20.99
N ILE A 177 16.46 7.04 19.92
CA ILE A 177 15.89 5.70 19.97
C ILE A 177 16.84 4.62 19.46
N ASN A 178 18.11 4.95 19.25
CA ASN A 178 19.15 4.05 18.75
C ASN A 178 18.78 3.37 17.40
N ALA A 179 18.17 4.13 16.48
CA ALA A 179 17.72 3.68 15.15
C ALA A 179 18.60 4.25 14.03
N VAL A 180 19.88 4.51 14.30
CA VAL A 180 20.82 5.09 13.33
C VAL A 180 21.65 3.98 12.70
N GLU A 181 21.36 3.66 11.44
CA GLU A 181 22.05 2.62 10.69
C GLU A 181 22.55 3.16 9.33
N PRO A 182 23.71 2.71 8.84
CA PRO A 182 24.30 3.21 7.58
C PRO A 182 23.43 2.95 6.35
N ASN A 183 22.63 1.89 6.36
CA ASN A 183 21.75 1.47 5.29
C ASN A 183 20.28 1.92 5.51
N LEU A 184 20.01 2.74 6.51
CA LEU A 184 18.73 3.43 6.67
C LEU A 184 18.79 4.77 5.94
N LEU A 185 18.12 4.84 4.79
CA LEU A 185 18.03 6.03 3.95
C LEU A 185 16.88 6.92 4.42
N LEU A 186 17.11 8.23 4.50
CA LEU A 186 16.12 9.23 4.88
C LEU A 186 15.83 10.17 3.72
N ALA A 187 14.55 10.39 3.43
CA ALA A 187 14.07 11.42 2.52
C ALA A 187 13.01 12.29 3.21
N ALA A 188 12.90 13.55 2.79
CA ALA A 188 11.84 14.47 3.21
C ALA A 188 11.17 15.02 1.95
N THR A 189 9.93 14.62 1.70
CA THR A 189 9.15 15.05 0.55
C THR A 189 7.67 14.86 0.80
N THR A 190 6.85 15.69 0.17
CA THR A 190 5.39 15.56 0.15
C THR A 190 4.87 15.21 -1.24
N ASP A 191 5.72 15.00 -2.22
CA ASP A 191 5.36 14.71 -3.60
C ASP A 191 5.36 13.20 -3.87
N LEU A 192 4.22 12.66 -4.31
CA LEU A 192 4.05 11.23 -4.58
C LEU A 192 4.99 10.71 -5.67
N ALA A 193 5.19 11.46 -6.75
CA ALA A 193 6.06 11.03 -7.83
C ALA A 193 7.52 10.87 -7.35
N THR A 194 7.96 11.78 -6.46
CA THR A 194 9.27 11.69 -5.81
C THR A 194 9.36 10.46 -4.90
N VAL A 195 8.30 10.15 -4.13
CA VAL A 195 8.23 8.95 -3.27
C VAL A 195 8.42 7.68 -4.11
N LEU A 196 7.65 7.51 -5.18
CA LEU A 196 7.72 6.35 -6.08
C LEU A 196 9.10 6.24 -6.75
N GLY A 197 9.63 7.36 -7.27
CA GLY A 197 10.97 7.40 -7.86
C GLY A 197 12.07 6.99 -6.89
N LEU A 198 11.98 7.37 -5.61
CA LEU A 198 12.92 6.94 -4.58
C LEU A 198 12.83 5.44 -4.27
N ILE A 199 11.63 4.87 -4.26
CA ILE A 199 11.42 3.42 -4.07
C ILE A 199 11.99 2.65 -5.25
N GLU A 200 11.67 3.05 -6.47
CA GLU A 200 12.16 2.42 -7.70
C GLU A 200 13.69 2.47 -7.82
N GLN A 201 14.28 3.64 -7.51
CA GLN A 201 15.73 3.83 -7.59
C GLN A 201 16.49 3.00 -6.56
N ASN A 202 16.02 2.94 -5.32
CA ASN A 202 16.73 2.31 -4.21
C ASN A 202 16.38 0.85 -4.01
N LYS A 203 15.21 0.40 -4.50
CA LYS A 203 14.68 -0.96 -4.34
C LYS A 203 14.86 -1.49 -2.91
N PRO A 204 14.35 -0.76 -1.90
CA PRO A 204 14.63 -1.08 -0.51
C PRO A 204 13.93 -2.38 -0.10
N ALA A 205 14.46 -3.06 0.93
CA ALA A 205 13.79 -4.19 1.57
C ALA A 205 12.49 -3.77 2.26
N LEU A 206 12.45 -2.54 2.76
CA LEU A 206 11.28 -1.90 3.37
C LEU A 206 11.28 -0.41 3.03
N ALA A 207 10.15 0.10 2.55
CA ALA A 207 9.87 1.53 2.45
C ALA A 207 8.82 1.93 3.49
N ILE A 208 9.06 3.01 4.21
CA ILE A 208 8.14 3.60 5.20
C ILE A 208 7.82 5.02 4.77
N VAL A 209 6.53 5.34 4.70
CA VAL A 209 6.03 6.69 4.38
C VAL A 209 5.28 7.23 5.60
N ASP A 210 5.81 8.27 6.22
CA ASP A 210 5.29 8.88 7.46
C ASP A 210 5.05 10.38 7.27
N SER A 211 3.83 10.80 6.99
CA SER A 211 2.59 10.03 6.88
C SER A 211 2.00 10.11 5.47
N ALA A 212 1.19 9.13 5.08
CA ALA A 212 0.47 9.15 3.81
C ALA A 212 -0.48 10.37 3.66
N GLN A 213 -0.88 10.98 4.78
CA GLN A 213 -1.75 12.17 4.80
C GLN A 213 -1.06 13.43 4.27
N THR A 214 0.26 13.50 4.35
CA THR A 214 1.04 14.66 3.92
C THR A 214 1.54 14.54 2.49
N ILE A 215 1.48 13.34 1.91
CA ILE A 215 1.85 13.10 0.52
C ILE A 215 0.73 13.55 -0.40
N VAL A 216 1.09 14.23 -1.47
CA VAL A 216 0.18 14.79 -2.47
C VAL A 216 0.51 14.23 -3.83
N SER A 217 -0.51 13.77 -4.54
CA SER A 217 -0.45 13.47 -5.97
C SER A 217 -0.83 14.72 -6.76
N GLN A 218 -0.06 15.05 -7.78
CA GLN A 218 -0.39 16.13 -8.72
C GLN A 218 -1.41 15.69 -9.79
N GLU A 219 -1.69 14.40 -9.87
CA GLU A 219 -2.61 13.82 -10.86
C GLU A 219 -4.07 13.89 -10.41
N VAL A 220 -4.31 14.12 -9.13
CA VAL A 220 -5.66 14.13 -8.53
C VAL A 220 -5.90 15.44 -7.80
N ASP A 221 -6.99 16.11 -8.17
CA ASP A 221 -7.45 17.30 -7.48
C ASP A 221 -7.95 16.93 -6.08
N GLY A 222 -7.55 17.70 -5.08
CA GLY A 222 -8.00 17.51 -3.71
C GLY A 222 -7.13 18.24 -2.70
N ILE A 223 -7.65 18.38 -1.49
CA ILE A 223 -6.92 18.99 -0.38
C ILE A 223 -5.93 17.95 0.17
N SER A 224 -4.70 18.38 0.48
CA SER A 224 -3.73 17.54 1.17
C SER A 224 -4.32 16.91 2.43
N GLY A 225 -4.17 15.60 2.61
CA GLY A 225 -4.77 14.84 3.70
C GLY A 225 -6.24 14.47 3.52
N GLY A 226 -6.89 14.93 2.44
CA GLY A 226 -8.26 14.51 2.10
C GLY A 226 -8.33 13.04 1.70
N SER A 227 -9.49 12.43 1.87
CA SER A 227 -9.71 10.98 1.62
C SER A 227 -9.34 10.57 0.19
N THR A 228 -9.57 11.43 -0.81
CA THR A 228 -9.23 11.19 -2.21
C THR A 228 -7.70 11.12 -2.40
N GLN A 229 -6.95 12.07 -1.87
CA GLN A 229 -5.49 12.09 -1.93
C GLN A 229 -4.87 10.89 -1.20
N VAL A 230 -5.34 10.58 0.02
CA VAL A 230 -4.84 9.42 0.79
C VAL A 230 -5.11 8.10 0.08
N ARG A 231 -6.28 7.98 -0.57
CA ARG A 231 -6.62 6.79 -1.36
C ARG A 231 -5.71 6.65 -2.58
N GLU A 232 -5.46 7.74 -3.29
CA GLU A 232 -4.55 7.76 -4.44
C GLU A 232 -3.14 7.36 -4.05
N VAL A 233 -2.59 7.96 -3.00
CA VAL A 233 -1.27 7.61 -2.46
C VAL A 233 -1.20 6.12 -2.10
N ALA A 234 -2.23 5.59 -1.42
CA ALA A 234 -2.27 4.18 -1.07
C ALA A 234 -2.34 3.28 -2.31
N SER A 235 -3.15 3.64 -3.32
CA SER A 235 -3.26 2.88 -4.58
C SER A 235 -1.95 2.86 -5.34
N ALA A 236 -1.29 4.01 -5.50
CA ALA A 236 -0.01 4.11 -6.17
C ALA A 236 1.09 3.28 -5.49
N LEU A 237 1.18 3.32 -4.14
CA LEU A 237 2.11 2.51 -3.37
C LEU A 237 1.82 1.00 -3.46
N ILE A 238 0.53 0.61 -3.66
CA ILE A 238 0.15 -0.79 -3.88
C ILE A 238 0.55 -1.25 -5.27
N GLU A 239 0.44 -0.42 -6.29
CA GLU A 239 0.79 -0.74 -7.66
C GLU A 239 2.30 -0.85 -7.88
N ASP A 240 3.08 0.02 -7.24
CA ASP A 240 4.55 0.09 -7.36
C ASP A 240 5.29 -1.09 -6.69
N ARG A 241 4.60 -1.91 -5.90
CA ARG A 241 5.19 -3.10 -5.22
C ARG A 241 5.60 -4.27 -6.14
N LYS A 242 5.41 -4.14 -7.47
CA LYS A 242 5.78 -5.18 -8.45
C LYS A 242 7.25 -5.11 -8.79
#